data_835744b44209e5cf85a8636f513951ed
#
_entry.id   835744b44209e5cf85a8636f513951ed
#
_cell.length_a   1.000
_cell.length_b   1.000
_cell.length_c   1.000
_cell.angle_alpha   90.00
_cell.angle_beta   90.00
_cell.angle_gamma   90.00
#
_symmetry.space_group_name_H-M   'P 1'
#
loop_
_entity.id
_entity.type
_entity.pdbx_description
1 polymer ?
#
loop_
_entity_poly.entity_id
_entity_poly.type
_entity_poly.pdbx_seq_one_letter_code
_entity_poly.pdbx_strand_id
1 'polypeptide(L)'
;MAAASPALAAFPERPVKLVVPYTPGGAADLLSRVLAERLSQELAQPVVVENKPGANTMIAATQVARAQPDGYTLFLASNASMVLNPMLYRKISYDAQRDFRVLSVVAELPLVVVANNSVPASTLAQFVDYARARPGKLNYASVGIGNPLQLATELLKSRTGIDVAHVPYNGSAPALSSLMANDTQLMVDVISTSLPLVRENKIKALAVTGAQRLPVLPDVPTVAESGFAGFRAATWFGVAVPRGTPPAEADRLREAVAAVMRQADFRDRFQAQGLVIQAPRGQAEVDAYLAEDRERWNGVIQANHIRLD
;
A
#
# COMPACT_ATOMS: atom_id res chain seq x y z
N MET A 1 48.21 33.37 2.96
CA MET A 1 47.04 33.14 2.11
C MET A 1 46.38 31.82 2.60
N ALA A 2 45.26 31.93 3.32
CA ALA A 2 44.51 30.75 3.73
C ALA A 2 43.67 30.28 2.51
N ALA A 3 43.93 29.10 2.02
CA ALA A 3 43.08 28.46 1.02
C ALA A 3 41.72 28.16 1.66
N ALA A 4 40.67 28.84 1.23
CA ALA A 4 39.32 28.50 1.57
C ALA A 4 39.04 27.08 0.98
N SER A 5 38.90 26.09 1.85
CA SER A 5 38.34 24.80 1.42
C SER A 5 36.97 25.06 0.79
N PRO A 6 36.68 24.54 -0.42
CA PRO A 6 35.34 24.65 -0.96
C PRO A 6 34.42 23.96 0.03
N ALA A 7 33.45 24.68 0.60
CA ALA A 7 32.35 24.10 1.32
C ALA A 7 31.68 23.12 0.34
N LEU A 8 31.74 21.82 0.63
CA LEU A 8 30.95 20.85 -0.08
C LEU A 8 29.49 21.31 0.01
N ALA A 9 28.94 21.69 -1.14
CA ALA A 9 27.57 22.16 -1.22
C ALA A 9 26.65 21.11 -0.61
N ALA A 10 25.74 21.56 0.27
CA ALA A 10 24.93 20.62 1.06
C ALA A 10 23.84 20.00 0.18
N PHE A 11 23.85 18.68 0.03
CA PHE A 11 22.76 17.94 -0.64
C PHE A 11 21.40 18.19 0.05
N PRO A 12 20.30 18.43 -0.75
CA PRO A 12 20.23 18.59 -2.20
C PRO A 12 20.42 20.04 -2.66
N GLU A 13 21.01 20.24 -3.85
CA GLU A 13 21.25 21.55 -4.48
C GLU A 13 20.24 21.88 -5.61
N ARG A 14 19.45 20.91 -6.01
CA ARG A 14 18.47 21.01 -7.11
C ARG A 14 17.21 20.23 -6.77
N PRO A 15 16.12 20.43 -7.53
CA PRO A 15 14.86 19.71 -7.27
C PRO A 15 15.04 18.20 -7.24
N VAL A 16 14.36 17.56 -6.29
CA VAL A 16 14.29 16.12 -6.11
C VAL A 16 12.99 15.60 -6.73
N LYS A 17 13.04 14.49 -7.43
CA LYS A 17 11.87 13.85 -8.05
C LYS A 17 11.35 12.73 -7.17
N LEU A 18 10.03 12.70 -6.94
CA LEU A 18 9.33 11.57 -6.33
C LEU A 18 8.47 10.86 -7.39
N VAL A 19 8.94 9.70 -7.86
CA VAL A 19 8.22 8.87 -8.84
C VAL A 19 7.15 8.05 -8.14
N VAL A 20 5.90 8.19 -8.58
CA VAL A 20 4.71 7.57 -7.98
C VAL A 20 4.11 6.57 -8.98
N PRO A 21 4.06 5.25 -8.65
CA PRO A 21 3.65 4.19 -9.58
C PRO A 21 2.13 4.06 -9.74
N TYR A 22 1.36 5.09 -9.41
CA TYR A 22 -0.10 5.09 -9.41
C TYR A 22 -0.66 6.30 -10.16
N THR A 23 -1.91 6.17 -10.62
CA THR A 23 -2.62 7.29 -11.26
C THR A 23 -2.87 8.43 -10.28
N PRO A 24 -2.93 9.68 -10.78
CA PRO A 24 -3.32 10.83 -9.95
C PRO A 24 -4.68 10.65 -9.28
N GLY A 25 -4.84 11.25 -8.09
CA GLY A 25 -6.12 11.33 -7.36
C GLY A 25 -6.40 10.19 -6.39
N GLY A 26 -5.60 9.11 -6.38
CA GLY A 26 -5.72 8.01 -5.40
C GLY A 26 -4.96 8.29 -4.10
N ALA A 27 -5.11 7.38 -3.12
CA ALA A 27 -4.45 7.49 -1.81
C ALA A 27 -2.92 7.64 -1.91
N ALA A 28 -2.29 6.93 -2.84
CA ALA A 28 -0.85 7.02 -3.11
C ALA A 28 -0.43 8.40 -3.61
N ASP A 29 -1.19 8.96 -4.55
CA ASP A 29 -0.92 10.30 -5.10
C ASP A 29 -1.12 11.39 -4.04
N LEU A 30 -2.21 11.32 -3.27
CA LEU A 30 -2.48 12.27 -2.20
C LEU A 30 -1.38 12.24 -1.12
N LEU A 31 -0.99 11.04 -0.66
CA LEU A 31 0.11 10.88 0.28
C LEU A 31 1.40 11.48 -0.29
N SER A 32 1.71 11.17 -1.56
CA SER A 32 2.93 11.62 -2.21
C SER A 32 3.02 13.14 -2.36
N ARG A 33 1.91 13.81 -2.71
CA ARG A 33 1.88 15.27 -2.85
C ARG A 33 2.08 15.98 -1.51
N VAL A 34 1.39 15.52 -0.47
CA VAL A 34 1.56 16.10 0.87
C VAL A 34 2.95 15.80 1.42
N LEU A 35 3.47 14.58 1.22
CA LEU A 35 4.83 14.23 1.60
C LEU A 35 5.86 15.10 0.84
N ALA A 36 5.70 15.28 -0.47
CA ALA A 36 6.58 16.10 -1.30
C ALA A 36 6.58 17.57 -0.88
N GLU A 37 5.42 18.14 -0.57
CA GLU A 37 5.28 19.50 -0.04
C GLU A 37 6.10 19.68 1.26
N ARG A 38 5.94 18.77 2.21
CA ARG A 38 6.66 18.81 3.49
C ARG A 38 8.16 18.52 3.32
N LEU A 39 8.52 17.57 2.47
CA LEU A 39 9.92 17.30 2.15
C LEU A 39 10.60 18.49 1.48
N SER A 40 9.88 19.29 0.68
CA SER A 40 10.43 20.50 0.09
C SER A 40 10.84 21.51 1.16
N GLN A 41 10.11 21.58 2.26
CA GLN A 41 10.46 22.43 3.41
C GLN A 41 11.68 21.86 4.17
N GLU A 42 11.69 20.57 4.46
CA GLU A 42 12.77 19.91 5.20
C GLU A 42 14.11 19.90 4.43
N LEU A 43 14.05 19.80 3.11
CA LEU A 43 15.21 19.73 2.23
C LEU A 43 15.65 21.11 1.69
N ALA A 44 14.85 22.15 1.89
CA ALA A 44 15.04 23.49 1.29
C ALA A 44 15.20 23.45 -0.25
N GLN A 45 14.62 22.43 -0.90
CA GLN A 45 14.62 22.23 -2.35
C GLN A 45 13.28 21.64 -2.78
N PRO A 46 12.76 22.01 -3.97
CA PRO A 46 11.50 21.45 -4.46
C PRO A 46 11.56 19.93 -4.57
N VAL A 47 10.50 19.26 -4.07
CA VAL A 47 10.25 17.84 -4.33
C VAL A 47 9.07 17.73 -5.27
N VAL A 48 9.28 17.18 -6.48
CA VAL A 48 8.32 17.17 -7.57
C VAL A 48 7.76 15.76 -7.76
N VAL A 49 6.44 15.61 -7.67
CA VAL A 49 5.75 14.34 -7.89
C VAL A 49 5.60 14.05 -9.39
N GLU A 50 6.05 12.87 -9.83
CA GLU A 50 5.88 12.36 -11.20
C GLU A 50 5.10 11.03 -11.16
N ASN A 51 3.84 11.03 -11.62
CA ASN A 51 3.04 9.81 -11.70
C ASN A 51 3.44 8.98 -12.92
N LYS A 52 3.76 7.70 -12.71
CA LYS A 52 4.13 6.70 -13.74
C LYS A 52 3.37 5.39 -13.50
N PRO A 53 2.07 5.37 -13.74
CA PRO A 53 1.27 4.17 -13.53
C PRO A 53 1.55 3.11 -14.59
N GLY A 54 1.19 1.88 -14.28
CA GLY A 54 1.14 0.77 -15.24
C GLY A 54 1.89 -0.47 -14.81
N ALA A 55 1.49 -1.61 -15.42
CA ALA A 55 2.03 -2.94 -15.18
C ALA A 55 2.21 -3.25 -13.68
N ASN A 56 1.17 -3.04 -12.89
CA ASN A 56 1.20 -3.25 -11.43
C ASN A 56 2.44 -2.63 -10.77
N THR A 57 2.71 -1.33 -11.01
CA THR A 57 3.87 -0.55 -10.52
C THR A 57 5.23 -0.83 -11.19
N MET A 58 5.35 -1.85 -12.03
CA MET A 58 6.63 -2.27 -12.60
C MET A 58 7.25 -1.24 -13.54
N ILE A 59 6.46 -0.41 -14.24
CA ILE A 59 6.98 0.65 -15.13
C ILE A 59 7.80 1.66 -14.32
N ALA A 60 7.22 2.19 -13.24
CA ALA A 60 7.90 3.17 -12.38
C ALA A 60 9.10 2.53 -11.64
N ALA A 61 8.94 1.32 -11.12
CA ALA A 61 10.02 0.61 -10.45
C ALA A 61 11.22 0.40 -11.39
N THR A 62 10.98 -0.02 -12.63
CA THR A 62 12.05 -0.19 -13.64
C THR A 62 12.74 1.15 -13.96
N GLN A 63 11.98 2.23 -14.09
CA GLN A 63 12.54 3.57 -14.32
C GLN A 63 13.49 3.98 -13.19
N VAL A 64 13.04 3.82 -11.93
CA VAL A 64 13.85 4.23 -10.77
C VAL A 64 15.04 3.31 -10.54
N ALA A 65 14.90 1.99 -10.77
CA ALA A 65 16.03 1.06 -10.69
C ALA A 65 17.20 1.42 -11.61
N ARG A 66 16.90 2.11 -12.73
CA ARG A 66 17.89 2.57 -13.73
C ARG A 66 18.28 4.04 -13.57
N ALA A 67 17.71 4.75 -12.60
CA ALA A 67 18.05 6.15 -12.37
C ALA A 67 19.47 6.27 -11.78
N GLN A 68 20.06 7.46 -11.94
CA GLN A 68 21.35 7.76 -11.31
C GLN A 68 21.21 7.65 -9.79
N PRO A 69 22.13 6.96 -9.11
CA PRO A 69 22.06 6.78 -7.65
C PRO A 69 22.66 7.99 -6.91
N ASP A 70 22.17 9.20 -7.20
CA ASP A 70 22.67 10.47 -6.68
C ASP A 70 21.74 11.11 -5.64
N GLY A 71 20.67 10.41 -5.22
CA GLY A 71 19.69 10.88 -4.26
C GLY A 71 18.61 11.81 -4.83
N TYR A 72 18.66 12.19 -6.10
CA TYR A 72 17.67 13.10 -6.71
C TYR A 72 16.45 12.41 -7.30
N THR A 73 16.42 11.08 -7.28
CA THR A 73 15.25 10.30 -7.69
C THR A 73 14.78 9.42 -6.54
N LEU A 74 13.62 9.76 -6.00
CA LEU A 74 12.89 8.98 -4.99
C LEU A 74 11.83 8.13 -5.68
N PHE A 75 11.46 7.04 -5.05
CA PHE A 75 10.37 6.16 -5.45
C PHE A 75 9.35 6.02 -4.33
N LEU A 76 8.08 6.21 -4.63
CA LEU A 76 7.02 5.77 -3.73
C LEU A 76 6.93 4.24 -3.83
N ALA A 77 7.66 3.58 -2.96
CA ALA A 77 7.65 2.13 -2.84
C ALA A 77 6.34 1.64 -2.20
N SER A 78 5.95 0.42 -2.53
CA SER A 78 4.81 -0.27 -1.91
C SER A 78 5.09 -1.76 -1.79
N ASN A 79 4.27 -2.49 -1.03
CA ASN A 79 4.36 -3.93 -1.00
C ASN A 79 4.17 -4.56 -2.40
N ALA A 80 3.36 -3.96 -3.29
CA ALA A 80 3.25 -4.42 -4.67
C ALA A 80 4.61 -4.41 -5.37
N SER A 81 5.33 -3.28 -5.36
CA SER A 81 6.61 -3.13 -6.04
C SER A 81 7.77 -3.88 -5.37
N MET A 82 7.81 -3.89 -4.03
CA MET A 82 8.98 -4.40 -3.28
C MET A 82 8.84 -5.84 -2.81
N VAL A 83 7.61 -6.38 -2.75
CA VAL A 83 7.33 -7.69 -2.18
C VAL A 83 6.57 -8.58 -3.16
N LEU A 84 5.40 -8.16 -3.64
CA LEU A 84 4.50 -9.03 -4.36
C LEU A 84 4.95 -9.31 -5.80
N ASN A 85 5.30 -8.28 -6.57
CA ASN A 85 5.71 -8.47 -7.96
C ASN A 85 6.90 -9.42 -8.09
N PRO A 86 7.97 -9.33 -7.25
CA PRO A 86 9.07 -10.31 -7.28
C PRO A 86 8.65 -11.76 -7.03
N MET A 87 7.54 -11.98 -6.34
CA MET A 87 7.03 -13.32 -6.02
C MET A 87 6.04 -13.84 -7.06
N LEU A 88 5.27 -12.95 -7.69
CA LEU A 88 4.16 -13.30 -8.57
C LEU A 88 4.59 -13.45 -10.02
N TYR A 89 5.52 -12.61 -10.50
CA TYR A 89 5.93 -12.58 -11.91
C TYR A 89 7.24 -13.30 -12.13
N ARG A 90 7.30 -14.17 -13.12
CA ARG A 90 8.55 -14.87 -13.52
C ARG A 90 9.58 -13.94 -14.14
N LYS A 91 9.11 -12.89 -14.84
CA LYS A 91 9.95 -11.92 -15.54
C LYS A 91 9.59 -10.50 -15.10
N ILE A 92 10.44 -9.91 -14.31
CA ILE A 92 10.38 -8.48 -13.96
C ILE A 92 11.69 -7.80 -14.38
N SER A 93 11.60 -6.50 -14.67
CA SER A 93 12.73 -5.73 -15.20
C SER A 93 13.57 -5.06 -14.12
N TYR A 94 13.37 -5.39 -12.86
CA TYR A 94 14.11 -4.90 -11.68
C TYR A 94 14.20 -6.00 -10.62
N ASP A 95 15.15 -5.83 -9.70
CA ASP A 95 15.28 -6.65 -8.50
C ASP A 95 15.03 -5.75 -7.27
N ALA A 96 13.95 -6.03 -6.54
CA ALA A 96 13.53 -5.19 -5.42
C ALA A 96 14.59 -5.09 -4.29
N GLN A 97 15.40 -6.13 -4.10
CA GLN A 97 16.40 -6.17 -3.03
C GLN A 97 17.76 -5.62 -3.49
N ARG A 98 18.15 -5.86 -4.76
CA ARG A 98 19.42 -5.45 -5.31
C ARG A 98 19.41 -4.01 -5.81
N ASP A 99 18.29 -3.56 -6.39
CA ASP A 99 18.24 -2.30 -7.12
C ASP A 99 17.72 -1.13 -6.25
N PHE A 100 17.14 -1.42 -5.07
CA PHE A 100 16.54 -0.40 -4.18
C PHE A 100 17.05 -0.47 -2.75
N ARG A 101 17.05 0.71 -2.10
CA ARG A 101 17.08 0.87 -0.66
C ARG A 101 15.79 1.56 -0.22
N VAL A 102 14.93 0.87 0.52
CA VAL A 102 13.77 1.49 1.16
C VAL A 102 14.27 2.25 2.39
N LEU A 103 14.07 3.56 2.38
CA LEU A 103 14.52 4.46 3.46
C LEU A 103 13.55 4.46 4.63
N SER A 104 12.25 4.37 4.33
CA SER A 104 11.19 4.42 5.34
C SER A 104 9.92 3.79 4.81
N VAL A 105 9.19 3.08 5.69
CA VAL A 105 7.77 2.76 5.51
C VAL A 105 6.98 3.90 6.13
N VAL A 106 6.35 4.72 5.29
CA VAL A 106 5.69 5.97 5.72
C VAL A 106 4.30 5.70 6.26
N ALA A 107 3.51 4.93 5.54
CA ALA A 107 2.12 4.68 5.89
C ALA A 107 1.76 3.20 5.68
N GLU A 108 1.02 2.64 6.62
CA GLU A 108 0.28 1.39 6.45
C GLU A 108 -1.17 1.73 6.14
N LEU A 109 -1.74 1.03 5.19
CA LEU A 109 -3.11 1.16 4.77
C LEU A 109 -3.84 -0.13 5.14
N PRO A 110 -4.52 -0.16 6.29
CA PRO A 110 -5.42 -1.25 6.61
C PRO A 110 -6.51 -1.36 5.54
N LEU A 111 -6.92 -2.58 5.28
CA LEU A 111 -7.99 -2.84 4.32
C LEU A 111 -9.29 -3.10 5.08
N VAL A 112 -10.40 -2.96 4.37
CA VAL A 112 -11.73 -3.26 4.87
C VAL A 112 -12.42 -4.29 3.97
N VAL A 113 -13.03 -5.27 4.58
CA VAL A 113 -13.92 -6.24 3.91
C VAL A 113 -15.28 -5.58 3.81
N VAL A 114 -15.71 -5.28 2.61
CA VAL A 114 -17.01 -4.65 2.33
C VAL A 114 -17.90 -5.57 1.51
N ALA A 115 -19.21 -5.45 1.69
CA ALA A 115 -20.21 -6.22 0.96
C ALA A 115 -21.34 -5.33 0.44
N ASN A 116 -22.00 -5.80 -0.62
CA ASN A 116 -23.22 -5.19 -1.13
C ASN A 116 -24.35 -5.26 -0.09
N ASN A 117 -25.19 -4.24 -0.05
CA ASN A 117 -26.30 -4.15 0.93
C ASN A 117 -27.39 -5.22 0.75
N SER A 118 -27.55 -5.78 -0.44
CA SER A 118 -28.52 -6.85 -0.69
C SER A 118 -28.11 -8.21 -0.11
N VAL A 119 -26.82 -8.40 0.23
CA VAL A 119 -26.35 -9.61 0.89
C VAL A 119 -26.96 -9.69 2.31
N PRO A 120 -27.66 -10.75 2.70
CA PRO A 120 -28.32 -10.85 3.99
C PRO A 120 -27.32 -11.23 5.12
N ALA A 121 -26.28 -10.40 5.29
CA ALA A 121 -25.24 -10.55 6.29
C ALA A 121 -24.84 -9.18 6.82
N SER A 122 -24.75 -9.03 8.13
CA SER A 122 -24.31 -7.81 8.82
C SER A 122 -22.92 -7.97 9.47
N THR A 123 -22.42 -9.20 9.55
CA THR A 123 -21.09 -9.51 10.09
C THR A 123 -20.30 -10.36 9.12
N LEU A 124 -18.98 -10.41 9.28
CA LEU A 124 -18.14 -11.29 8.47
C LEU A 124 -18.51 -12.76 8.65
N ALA A 125 -18.81 -13.21 9.86
CA ALA A 125 -19.23 -14.59 10.12
C ALA A 125 -20.51 -14.95 9.35
N GLN A 126 -21.53 -14.11 9.38
CA GLN A 126 -22.76 -14.29 8.61
C GLN A 126 -22.51 -14.30 7.10
N PHE A 127 -21.60 -13.44 6.61
CA PHE A 127 -21.21 -13.46 5.20
C PHE A 127 -20.53 -14.77 4.82
N VAL A 128 -19.64 -15.28 5.66
CA VAL A 128 -18.94 -16.55 5.44
C VAL A 128 -19.94 -17.70 5.37
N ASP A 129 -20.89 -17.77 6.29
CA ASP A 129 -21.94 -18.80 6.27
C ASP A 129 -22.83 -18.70 5.01
N TYR A 130 -23.20 -17.46 4.63
CA TYR A 130 -23.97 -17.20 3.41
C TYR A 130 -23.23 -17.63 2.15
N ALA A 131 -21.93 -17.34 2.07
CA ALA A 131 -21.10 -17.71 0.92
C ALA A 131 -20.83 -19.21 0.85
N ARG A 132 -20.55 -19.87 1.99
CA ARG A 132 -20.36 -21.33 2.06
C ARG A 132 -21.59 -22.11 1.61
N ALA A 133 -22.80 -21.60 1.88
CA ALA A 133 -24.04 -22.19 1.41
C ALA A 133 -24.27 -22.01 -0.11
N ARG A 134 -23.41 -21.22 -0.79
CA ARG A 134 -23.56 -20.84 -2.21
C ARG A 134 -22.21 -20.89 -2.97
N PRO A 135 -21.53 -22.05 -2.98
CA PRO A 135 -20.21 -22.14 -3.60
C PRO A 135 -20.26 -21.76 -5.09
N GLY A 136 -19.34 -20.89 -5.52
CA GLY A 136 -19.23 -20.40 -6.90
C GLY A 136 -20.38 -19.52 -7.39
N LYS A 137 -21.31 -19.07 -6.51
CA LYS A 137 -22.45 -18.23 -6.90
C LYS A 137 -22.25 -16.75 -6.61
N LEU A 138 -21.24 -16.41 -5.86
CA LEU A 138 -20.92 -15.04 -5.50
C LEU A 138 -19.63 -14.60 -6.18
N ASN A 139 -19.55 -13.30 -6.46
CA ASN A 139 -18.38 -12.68 -7.05
C ASN A 139 -17.71 -11.74 -6.05
N TYR A 140 -16.38 -11.60 -6.13
CA TYR A 140 -15.68 -10.53 -5.46
C TYR A 140 -14.97 -9.61 -6.45
N ALA A 141 -15.00 -8.31 -6.17
CA ALA A 141 -14.28 -7.31 -6.94
C ALA A 141 -12.86 -7.13 -6.43
N SER A 142 -11.92 -6.83 -7.32
CA SER A 142 -10.59 -6.34 -6.98
C SER A 142 -10.15 -5.21 -7.91
N VAL A 143 -9.01 -4.58 -7.59
CA VAL A 143 -8.43 -3.49 -8.39
C VAL A 143 -7.39 -3.99 -9.42
N GLY A 144 -7.44 -5.26 -9.76
CA GLY A 144 -6.57 -5.89 -10.75
C GLY A 144 -5.94 -7.19 -10.25
N ILE A 145 -5.42 -7.97 -11.20
CA ILE A 145 -4.77 -9.26 -10.93
C ILE A 145 -3.40 -9.02 -10.30
N GLY A 146 -3.04 -9.78 -9.25
CA GLY A 146 -1.77 -9.65 -8.52
C GLY A 146 -1.68 -8.44 -7.61
N ASN A 147 -2.77 -7.68 -7.47
CA ASN A 147 -2.83 -6.54 -6.58
C ASN A 147 -2.97 -7.00 -5.11
N PRO A 148 -2.42 -6.26 -4.13
CA PRO A 148 -2.55 -6.58 -2.70
C PRO A 148 -3.97 -6.82 -2.22
N LEU A 149 -4.96 -6.12 -2.78
CA LEU A 149 -6.38 -6.25 -2.41
C LEU A 149 -6.97 -7.59 -2.88
N GLN A 150 -6.60 -8.04 -4.08
CA GLN A 150 -6.92 -9.39 -4.54
C GLN A 150 -6.31 -10.44 -3.61
N LEU A 151 -5.00 -10.32 -3.31
CA LEU A 151 -4.29 -11.27 -2.46
C LEU A 151 -4.87 -11.32 -1.04
N ALA A 152 -5.32 -10.17 -0.50
CA ALA A 152 -6.01 -10.12 0.78
C ALA A 152 -7.36 -10.86 0.72
N THR A 153 -8.07 -10.80 -0.42
CA THR A 153 -9.30 -11.58 -0.62
C THR A 153 -8.99 -13.07 -0.76
N GLU A 154 -7.94 -13.45 -1.48
CA GLU A 154 -7.53 -14.85 -1.58
C GLU A 154 -7.09 -15.42 -0.22
N LEU A 155 -6.39 -14.63 0.61
CA LEU A 155 -6.12 -15.00 1.99
C LEU A 155 -7.42 -15.19 2.79
N LEU A 156 -8.39 -14.29 2.63
CA LEU A 156 -9.70 -14.41 3.28
C LEU A 156 -10.41 -15.70 2.84
N LYS A 157 -10.44 -16.00 1.55
CA LYS A 157 -11.00 -17.26 1.00
C LYS A 157 -10.34 -18.48 1.62
N SER A 158 -9.01 -18.51 1.64
CA SER A 158 -8.22 -19.61 2.22
C SER A 158 -8.54 -19.82 3.71
N ARG A 159 -8.66 -18.74 4.48
CA ARG A 159 -8.93 -18.80 5.92
C ARG A 159 -10.38 -19.11 6.27
N THR A 160 -11.30 -18.72 5.40
CA THR A 160 -12.75 -18.89 5.63
C THR A 160 -13.34 -20.06 4.88
N GLY A 161 -12.67 -20.63 3.88
CA GLY A 161 -13.18 -21.70 3.04
C GLY A 161 -14.36 -21.31 2.14
N ILE A 162 -14.55 -20.01 1.84
CA ILE A 162 -15.57 -19.53 0.90
C ILE A 162 -15.10 -19.70 -0.54
N ASP A 163 -16.01 -20.04 -1.43
CA ASP A 163 -15.78 -20.09 -2.87
C ASP A 163 -16.53 -18.93 -3.55
N VAL A 164 -15.78 -17.89 -3.93
CA VAL A 164 -16.26 -16.68 -4.61
C VAL A 164 -15.39 -16.40 -5.83
N ALA A 165 -16.01 -16.09 -6.97
CA ALA A 165 -15.30 -15.86 -8.23
C ALA A 165 -14.68 -14.46 -8.30
N HIS A 166 -13.49 -14.36 -8.89
CA HIS A 166 -12.77 -13.09 -9.04
C HIS A 166 -13.23 -12.29 -10.26
N VAL A 167 -13.55 -11.01 -10.05
CA VAL A 167 -13.82 -10.03 -11.12
C VAL A 167 -12.86 -8.85 -10.97
N PRO A 168 -11.82 -8.74 -11.83
CA PRO A 168 -10.85 -7.66 -11.78
C PRO A 168 -11.37 -6.38 -12.44
N TYR A 169 -11.06 -5.22 -11.82
CA TYR A 169 -11.36 -3.88 -12.32
C TYR A 169 -10.08 -3.02 -12.39
N ASN A 170 -10.13 -1.93 -13.14
CA ASN A 170 -9.02 -0.98 -13.23
C ASN A 170 -9.10 0.08 -12.13
N GLY A 171 -9.02 -0.34 -10.85
CA GLY A 171 -9.02 0.54 -9.69
C GLY A 171 -10.26 0.42 -8.80
N SER A 172 -10.22 1.05 -7.61
CA SER A 172 -11.28 0.95 -6.60
C SER A 172 -12.61 1.57 -7.06
N ALA A 173 -12.61 2.68 -7.80
CA ALA A 173 -13.85 3.35 -8.21
C ALA A 173 -14.77 2.44 -9.05
N PRO A 174 -14.35 1.84 -10.17
CA PRO A 174 -15.21 0.91 -10.91
C PRO A 174 -15.52 -0.37 -10.13
N ALA A 175 -14.61 -0.86 -9.29
CA ALA A 175 -14.85 -2.03 -8.44
C ALA A 175 -15.95 -1.76 -7.40
N LEU A 176 -15.93 -0.61 -6.73
CA LEU A 176 -16.96 -0.18 -5.79
C LEU A 176 -18.30 0.10 -6.48
N SER A 177 -18.29 0.63 -7.71
CA SER A 177 -19.51 0.79 -8.51
C SER A 177 -20.17 -0.56 -8.79
N SER A 178 -19.38 -1.57 -9.18
CA SER A 178 -19.85 -2.95 -9.37
C SER A 178 -20.40 -3.55 -8.07
N LEU A 179 -19.72 -3.31 -6.94
CA LEU A 179 -20.19 -3.75 -5.62
C LEU A 179 -21.55 -3.12 -5.28
N MET A 180 -21.70 -1.80 -5.49
CA MET A 180 -22.99 -1.10 -5.26
C MET A 180 -24.11 -1.60 -6.18
N ALA A 181 -23.80 -1.90 -7.43
CA ALA A 181 -24.75 -2.47 -8.41
C ALA A 181 -25.12 -3.94 -8.14
N ASN A 182 -24.45 -4.61 -7.21
CA ASN A 182 -24.58 -6.03 -6.91
C ASN A 182 -24.10 -6.99 -8.03
N ASP A 183 -23.28 -6.49 -8.97
CA ASP A 183 -22.57 -7.36 -9.93
C ASP A 183 -21.51 -8.22 -9.20
N THR A 184 -20.95 -7.65 -8.14
CA THR A 184 -20.10 -8.34 -7.17
C THR A 184 -20.66 -8.17 -5.76
N GLN A 185 -20.45 -9.16 -4.87
CA GLN A 185 -21.06 -9.20 -3.54
C GLN A 185 -20.06 -8.89 -2.43
N LEU A 186 -18.79 -9.03 -2.71
CA LEU A 186 -17.67 -8.87 -1.77
C LEU A 186 -16.56 -8.04 -2.41
N MET A 187 -15.86 -7.26 -1.60
CA MET A 187 -14.59 -6.63 -1.97
C MET A 187 -13.73 -6.47 -0.71
N VAL A 188 -12.44 -6.67 -0.83
CA VAL A 188 -11.45 -6.15 0.13
C VAL A 188 -10.84 -4.92 -0.52
N ASP A 189 -10.98 -3.77 0.13
CA ASP A 189 -10.55 -2.47 -0.43
C ASP A 189 -9.77 -1.65 0.60
N VAL A 190 -9.11 -0.58 0.14
CA VAL A 190 -8.49 0.38 1.04
C VAL A 190 -9.57 1.22 1.74
N ILE A 191 -9.35 1.50 3.01
CA ILE A 191 -10.35 2.20 3.82
C ILE A 191 -10.69 3.60 3.27
N SER A 192 -9.71 4.32 2.73
CA SER A 192 -9.90 5.69 2.23
C SER A 192 -10.89 5.81 1.07
N THR A 193 -11.06 4.76 0.25
CA THR A 193 -12.02 4.72 -0.87
C THR A 193 -13.39 4.21 -0.46
N SER A 194 -13.43 3.24 0.47
CA SER A 194 -14.68 2.63 0.93
C SER A 194 -15.38 3.42 2.05
N LEU A 195 -14.63 4.14 2.89
CA LEU A 195 -15.16 4.83 4.07
C LEU A 195 -16.31 5.80 3.78
N PRO A 196 -16.26 6.65 2.74
CA PRO A 196 -17.39 7.53 2.39
C PRO A 196 -18.66 6.72 2.10
N LEU A 197 -18.55 5.64 1.32
CA LEU A 197 -19.67 4.79 0.94
C LEU A 197 -20.25 4.00 2.11
N VAL A 198 -19.40 3.57 3.05
CA VAL A 198 -19.84 2.93 4.30
C VAL A 198 -20.62 3.93 5.18
N ARG A 199 -20.11 5.16 5.34
CA ARG A 199 -20.78 6.23 6.10
C ARG A 199 -22.12 6.65 5.50
N GLU A 200 -22.23 6.60 4.17
CA GLU A 200 -23.46 6.86 3.44
C GLU A 200 -24.39 5.63 3.36
N ASN A 201 -24.05 4.54 4.02
CA ASN A 201 -24.79 3.27 3.98
C ASN A 201 -25.02 2.73 2.56
N LYS A 202 -24.13 3.03 1.60
CA LYS A 202 -24.18 2.48 0.24
C LYS A 202 -23.61 1.08 0.12
N ILE A 203 -22.70 0.74 1.02
CA ILE A 203 -22.10 -0.61 1.17
C ILE A 203 -21.95 -0.92 2.67
N LYS A 204 -21.80 -2.19 3.04
CA LYS A 204 -21.58 -2.64 4.41
C LYS A 204 -20.10 -2.93 4.66
N ALA A 205 -19.53 -2.40 5.76
CA ALA A 205 -18.25 -2.85 6.28
C ALA A 205 -18.47 -4.06 7.20
N LEU A 206 -17.85 -5.19 6.89
CA LEU A 206 -17.98 -6.45 7.65
C LEU A 206 -16.85 -6.66 8.63
N ALA A 207 -15.62 -6.30 8.26
CA ALA A 207 -14.44 -6.40 9.10
C ALA A 207 -13.30 -5.53 8.56
N VAL A 208 -12.36 -5.14 9.42
CA VAL A 208 -11.07 -4.57 9.00
C VAL A 208 -9.98 -5.64 9.05
N THR A 209 -9.01 -5.55 8.16
CA THR A 209 -7.98 -6.59 7.98
C THR A 209 -6.73 -6.38 8.81
N GLY A 210 -6.64 -5.25 9.52
CA GLY A 210 -5.53 -4.90 10.40
C GLY A 210 -5.52 -5.72 11.71
N ALA A 211 -4.46 -5.55 12.49
CA ALA A 211 -4.35 -6.18 13.80
C ALA A 211 -5.29 -5.56 14.86
N GLN A 212 -5.77 -4.34 14.62
CA GLN A 212 -6.64 -3.57 15.51
C GLN A 212 -7.78 -2.94 14.71
N ARG A 213 -8.88 -2.62 15.38
CA ARG A 213 -9.96 -1.80 14.81
C ARG A 213 -9.45 -0.42 14.44
N LEU A 214 -10.10 0.19 13.47
CA LEU A 214 -9.75 1.54 13.03
C LEU A 214 -10.56 2.60 13.77
N PRO A 215 -9.94 3.70 14.22
CA PRO A 215 -10.66 4.80 14.88
C PRO A 215 -11.79 5.39 14.01
N VAL A 216 -11.62 5.33 12.67
CA VAL A 216 -12.63 5.82 11.71
C VAL A 216 -13.84 4.87 11.53
N LEU A 217 -13.74 3.63 12.03
CA LEU A 217 -14.76 2.56 12.03
C LEU A 217 -14.69 1.76 13.33
N PRO A 218 -14.96 2.37 14.51
CA PRO A 218 -14.72 1.74 15.82
C PRO A 218 -15.60 0.51 16.08
N ASP A 219 -16.78 0.46 15.46
CA ASP A 219 -17.75 -0.62 15.63
C ASP A 219 -17.47 -1.81 14.69
N VAL A 220 -16.60 -1.65 13.68
CA VAL A 220 -16.26 -2.71 12.74
C VAL A 220 -15.13 -3.55 13.32
N PRO A 221 -15.37 -4.86 13.58
CA PRO A 221 -14.36 -5.74 14.17
C PRO A 221 -13.23 -6.03 13.19
N THR A 222 -12.11 -6.51 13.70
CA THR A 222 -11.08 -7.11 12.82
C THR A 222 -11.54 -8.47 12.31
N VAL A 223 -10.92 -8.94 11.21
CA VAL A 223 -11.14 -10.31 10.72
C VAL A 223 -10.73 -11.32 11.79
N ALA A 224 -9.68 -11.04 12.57
CA ALA A 224 -9.24 -11.88 13.68
C ALA A 224 -10.30 -11.96 14.80
N GLU A 225 -10.89 -10.83 15.21
CA GLU A 225 -11.99 -10.78 16.18
C GLU A 225 -13.26 -11.48 15.66
N SER A 226 -13.43 -11.58 14.34
CA SER A 226 -14.56 -12.25 13.70
C SER A 226 -14.41 -13.78 13.61
N GLY A 227 -13.45 -14.38 14.33
CA GLY A 227 -13.24 -15.82 14.44
C GLY A 227 -12.09 -16.38 13.59
N PHE A 228 -11.32 -15.52 12.88
CA PHE A 228 -10.21 -15.96 12.03
C PHE A 228 -8.87 -15.49 12.62
N ALA A 229 -8.50 -16.06 13.77
CA ALA A 229 -7.31 -15.70 14.53
C ALA A 229 -6.04 -15.66 13.66
N GLY A 230 -5.18 -14.67 13.91
CA GLY A 230 -3.94 -14.47 13.18
C GLY A 230 -4.11 -13.90 11.76
N PHE A 231 -5.33 -13.59 11.32
CA PHE A 231 -5.54 -12.91 10.05
C PHE A 231 -5.00 -11.47 10.12
N ARG A 232 -4.13 -11.14 9.19
CA ARG A 232 -3.67 -9.77 8.97
C ARG A 232 -3.34 -9.56 7.50
N ALA A 233 -3.91 -8.53 6.91
CA ALA A 233 -3.56 -8.05 5.58
C ALA A 233 -3.55 -6.53 5.58
N ALA A 234 -2.50 -5.95 5.04
CA ALA A 234 -2.38 -4.51 4.85
C ALA A 234 -1.53 -4.24 3.62
N THR A 235 -1.73 -3.10 3.00
CA THR A 235 -0.77 -2.56 2.05
C THR A 235 0.01 -1.43 2.73
N TRP A 236 1.16 -1.06 2.18
CA TRP A 236 1.95 0.03 2.72
C TRP A 236 2.58 0.86 1.60
N PHE A 237 2.88 2.12 1.92
CA PHE A 237 3.69 3.01 1.12
C PHE A 237 4.93 3.46 1.88
N GLY A 238 6.03 3.55 1.17
CA GLY A 238 7.31 3.99 1.71
C GLY A 238 8.09 4.81 0.69
N VAL A 239 9.21 5.34 1.12
CA VAL A 239 10.16 6.05 0.25
C VAL A 239 11.37 5.17 0.04
N ALA A 240 11.75 4.99 -1.23
CA ALA A 240 12.95 4.27 -1.62
C ALA A 240 13.82 5.11 -2.56
N VAL A 241 15.08 4.74 -2.65
CA VAL A 241 16.08 5.28 -3.58
C VAL A 241 16.76 4.14 -4.34
N PRO A 242 17.44 4.40 -5.47
CA PRO A 242 18.35 3.43 -6.07
C PRO A 242 19.39 2.93 -5.06
N ARG A 243 19.68 1.64 -5.05
CA ARG A 243 20.54 1.00 -4.04
C ARG A 243 21.92 1.63 -3.91
N GLY A 244 22.47 2.14 -5.00
CA GLY A 244 23.78 2.77 -5.06
C GLY A 244 23.83 4.21 -4.55
N THR A 245 22.71 4.78 -4.08
CA THR A 245 22.69 6.14 -3.50
C THR A 245 23.69 6.22 -2.33
N PRO A 246 24.59 7.20 -2.32
CA PRO A 246 25.61 7.30 -1.29
C PRO A 246 24.98 7.41 0.11
N PRO A 247 25.64 6.87 1.14
CA PRO A 247 25.07 6.83 2.50
C PRO A 247 24.65 8.19 3.06
N ALA A 248 25.44 9.23 2.82
CA ALA A 248 25.17 10.57 3.34
C ALA A 248 23.85 11.15 2.78
N GLU A 249 23.63 11.02 1.45
CA GLU A 249 22.40 11.46 0.79
C GLU A 249 21.20 10.61 1.20
N ALA A 250 21.37 9.29 1.29
CA ALA A 250 20.33 8.38 1.74
C ALA A 250 19.90 8.67 3.18
N ASP A 251 20.85 8.94 4.09
CA ASP A 251 20.59 9.28 5.49
C ASP A 251 19.91 10.65 5.60
N ARG A 252 20.36 11.66 4.84
CA ARG A 252 19.73 12.98 4.80
C ARG A 252 18.25 12.89 4.35
N LEU A 253 17.97 12.09 3.31
CA LEU A 253 16.62 11.85 2.84
C LEU A 253 15.77 11.08 3.88
N ARG A 254 16.34 10.05 4.51
CA ARG A 254 15.66 9.28 5.56
C ARG A 254 15.29 10.16 6.75
N GLU A 255 16.18 11.04 7.18
CA GLU A 255 15.93 12.01 8.25
C GLU A 255 14.84 13.00 7.91
N ALA A 256 14.83 13.54 6.69
CA ALA A 256 13.79 14.43 6.21
C ALA A 256 12.41 13.73 6.18
N VAL A 257 12.34 12.50 5.66
CA VAL A 257 11.11 11.68 5.69
C VAL A 257 10.67 11.45 7.14
N ALA A 258 11.58 11.09 8.03
CA ALA A 258 11.29 10.87 9.45
C ALA A 258 10.79 12.14 10.15
N ALA A 259 11.34 13.31 9.82
CA ALA A 259 10.87 14.60 10.33
C ALA A 259 9.42 14.87 9.92
N VAL A 260 9.07 14.67 8.65
CA VAL A 260 7.68 14.78 8.17
C VAL A 260 6.74 13.80 8.89
N MET A 261 7.16 12.54 9.05
CA MET A 261 6.34 11.52 9.73
C MET A 261 6.06 11.86 11.22
N ARG A 262 6.89 12.68 11.88
CA ARG A 262 6.67 13.15 13.25
C ARG A 262 5.69 14.31 13.34
N GLN A 263 5.42 15.04 12.26
CA GLN A 263 4.49 16.17 12.25
C GLN A 263 3.08 15.72 12.59
N ALA A 264 2.47 16.34 13.61
CA ALA A 264 1.15 15.93 14.08
C ALA A 264 0.07 16.13 13.01
N ASP A 265 0.09 17.29 12.33
CA ASP A 265 -0.86 17.63 11.28
C ASP A 265 -0.76 16.69 10.07
N PHE A 266 0.45 16.20 9.74
CA PHE A 266 0.65 15.18 8.71
C PHE A 266 -0.01 13.85 9.12
N ARG A 267 0.20 13.41 10.36
CA ARG A 267 -0.39 12.18 10.89
C ARG A 267 -1.91 12.27 10.95
N ASP A 268 -2.44 13.34 11.56
CA ASP A 268 -3.88 13.55 11.78
C ASP A 268 -4.64 13.60 10.45
N ARG A 269 -4.07 14.28 9.44
CA ARG A 269 -4.64 14.35 8.10
C ARG A 269 -4.88 12.96 7.49
N PHE A 270 -3.93 12.06 7.60
CA PHE A 270 -4.03 10.72 7.01
C PHE A 270 -4.77 9.74 7.89
N GLN A 271 -4.67 9.87 9.21
CA GLN A 271 -5.46 9.09 10.17
C GLN A 271 -6.97 9.32 9.96
N ALA A 272 -7.39 10.54 9.69
CA ALA A 272 -8.78 10.86 9.36
C ALA A 272 -9.29 10.14 8.09
N GLN A 273 -8.38 9.69 7.22
CA GLN A 273 -8.66 8.91 6.01
C GLN A 273 -8.44 7.40 6.22
N GLY A 274 -8.15 6.97 7.45
CA GLY A 274 -7.92 5.57 7.79
C GLY A 274 -6.53 5.03 7.46
N LEU A 275 -5.55 5.89 7.09
CA LEU A 275 -4.16 5.51 6.96
C LEU A 275 -3.46 5.59 8.31
N VAL A 276 -2.54 4.69 8.57
CA VAL A 276 -1.73 4.68 9.79
C VAL A 276 -0.31 5.12 9.44
N ILE A 277 0.01 6.39 9.73
CA ILE A 277 1.39 6.89 9.58
C ILE A 277 2.26 6.16 10.61
N GLN A 278 3.32 5.54 10.12
CA GLN A 278 4.20 4.72 10.96
C GLN A 278 5.14 5.60 11.80
N ALA A 279 5.58 5.08 12.93
CA ALA A 279 6.71 5.68 13.62
C ALA A 279 7.97 5.57 12.76
N PRO A 280 8.82 6.61 12.70
CA PRO A 280 10.11 6.50 12.01
C PRO A 280 10.94 5.34 12.55
N ARG A 281 11.56 4.59 11.65
CA ARG A 281 12.38 3.41 11.96
C ARG A 281 13.81 3.60 11.47
N GLY A 282 14.76 2.97 12.15
CA GLY A 282 16.11 2.81 11.65
C GLY A 282 16.16 1.85 10.45
N GLN A 283 17.25 1.88 9.66
CA GLN A 283 17.36 1.06 8.45
C GLN A 283 17.19 -0.45 8.76
N ALA A 284 17.79 -0.95 9.84
CA ALA A 284 17.65 -2.36 10.23
C ALA A 284 16.19 -2.76 10.53
N GLU A 285 15.40 -1.85 11.13
CA GLU A 285 13.98 -2.09 11.42
C GLU A 285 13.13 -2.05 10.16
N VAL A 286 13.48 -1.18 9.19
CA VAL A 286 12.84 -1.16 7.86
C VAL A 286 13.13 -2.47 7.14
N ASP A 287 14.36 -2.93 7.13
CA ASP A 287 14.77 -4.18 6.47
C ASP A 287 14.08 -5.39 7.10
N ALA A 288 13.95 -5.42 8.44
CA ALA A 288 13.21 -6.45 9.18
C ALA A 288 11.72 -6.45 8.82
N TYR A 289 11.08 -5.28 8.78
CA TYR A 289 9.69 -5.14 8.37
C TYR A 289 9.44 -5.70 6.95
N LEU A 290 10.33 -5.38 6.01
CA LEU A 290 10.25 -5.88 4.64
C LEU A 290 10.47 -7.40 4.56
N ALA A 291 11.33 -7.96 5.42
CA ALA A 291 11.55 -9.40 5.50
C ALA A 291 10.28 -10.12 6.02
N GLU A 292 9.69 -9.63 7.10
CA GLU A 292 8.43 -10.16 7.64
C GLU A 292 7.29 -10.07 6.63
N ASP A 293 7.18 -8.95 5.90
CA ASP A 293 6.14 -8.77 4.90
C ASP A 293 6.33 -9.76 3.74
N ARG A 294 7.57 -10.01 3.29
CA ARG A 294 7.89 -11.03 2.29
C ARG A 294 7.51 -12.43 2.76
N GLU A 295 7.86 -12.80 3.99
CA GLU A 295 7.54 -14.12 4.54
C GLU A 295 6.03 -14.35 4.62
N ARG A 296 5.29 -13.34 5.10
CA ARG A 296 3.83 -13.37 5.20
C ARG A 296 3.19 -13.60 3.84
N TRP A 297 3.55 -12.81 2.84
CA TRP A 297 2.96 -12.90 1.51
C TRP A 297 3.41 -14.15 0.76
N ASN A 298 4.64 -14.60 0.96
CA ASN A 298 5.09 -15.88 0.40
C ASN A 298 4.22 -17.03 0.89
N GLY A 299 3.89 -17.07 2.19
CA GLY A 299 2.97 -18.07 2.74
C GLY A 299 1.59 -18.04 2.05
N VAL A 300 1.04 -16.83 1.81
CA VAL A 300 -0.25 -16.66 1.12
C VAL A 300 -0.18 -17.14 -0.34
N ILE A 301 0.84 -16.70 -1.07
CA ILE A 301 1.03 -17.02 -2.49
C ILE A 301 1.22 -18.51 -2.70
N GLN A 302 2.03 -19.17 -1.87
CA GLN A 302 2.28 -20.60 -1.95
C GLN A 302 1.01 -21.42 -1.61
N ALA A 303 0.33 -21.06 -0.52
CA ALA A 303 -0.88 -21.79 -0.08
C ALA A 303 -2.04 -21.69 -1.08
N ASN A 304 -2.11 -20.62 -1.86
CA ASN A 304 -3.18 -20.40 -2.85
C ASN A 304 -2.72 -20.58 -4.30
N HIS A 305 -1.49 -21.07 -4.53
CA HIS A 305 -0.92 -21.33 -5.86
C HIS A 305 -1.01 -20.13 -6.82
N ILE A 306 -0.90 -18.89 -6.30
CA ILE A 306 -1.04 -17.66 -7.07
C ILE A 306 0.24 -17.42 -7.85
N ARG A 307 0.15 -17.42 -9.17
CA ARG A 307 1.26 -17.07 -10.09
C ARG A 307 0.72 -16.23 -11.23
N LEU A 308 1.55 -15.29 -11.67
CA LEU A 308 1.29 -14.44 -12.83
C LEU A 308 2.43 -14.67 -13.83
N ASP A 309 2.09 -14.90 -15.08
CA ASP A 309 3.07 -15.15 -16.15
C ASP A 309 3.63 -13.86 -16.75
#